data_fff099f3696d2c52faaa3adcfa16086f
#
_entry.id   fff099f3696d2c52faaa3adcfa16086f
#
_cell.length_a   1.000
_cell.length_b   1.000
_cell.length_c   1.000
_cell.angle_alpha   90.00
_cell.angle_beta   90.00
_cell.angle_gamma   90.00
#
_symmetry.space_group_name_H-M   'P 1'
#
loop_
_entity.id
_entity.type
_entity.pdbx_description
1 polymer ?
#
loop_
_entity_poly.entity_id
_entity_poly.type
_entity_poly.pdbx_seq_one_letter_code
_entity_poly.pdbx_strand_id
1 'polypeptide(L)'
;MLRHLLLLAAASLSAASVSTFAGNGEKGFAGDGGPASGAKMDNPFGVVRGPDGAIWYCEYGGQRIRRVDKDGQITLIAGTGKAGYSGDGGPATAATFNLPHELRFGPKRGNLFVVDMQNHAVRKIDVKTGIITTVVGTGQPGYAGDGGPADQAQLKQPHSIQFDAHGDLFICDIGNHVIRKVDMKTKRISTIAGTGKPGATPDGAPVKGTPLRGPRSIDFDAAGNLWVCTREGNQVFKLDLKADKITHIAGNGKKGFTGNGGPAKLATLSGPKGVAVDAQGNAWLVDTESHSIRRVDAKTGNLELMLGTGAKHDGPDGDPLKCGLARPHGIWVDPDGTVFVGDSENHRIRMLKR
;
A
#
# COMPACT_ATOMS: atom_id res chain seq x y z
N MET A 1 -21.23 -15.26 56.76
CA MET A 1 -21.57 -14.53 55.54
C MET A 1 -20.34 -13.87 55.00
N LEU A 2 -19.63 -14.55 54.08
CA LEU A 2 -18.44 -13.99 53.41
C LEU A 2 -18.91 -13.26 52.14
N ARG A 3 -18.75 -11.94 52.09
CA ARG A 3 -18.97 -11.14 50.90
C ARG A 3 -17.71 -11.26 50.01
N HIS A 4 -17.85 -11.92 48.85
CA HIS A 4 -16.85 -11.90 47.82
C HIS A 4 -16.91 -10.55 47.09
N LEU A 5 -15.90 -9.74 47.28
CA LEU A 5 -15.66 -8.54 46.49
C LEU A 5 -15.07 -8.99 45.14
N LEU A 6 -15.87 -8.93 44.06
CA LEU A 6 -15.33 -8.99 42.68
C LEU A 6 -14.63 -7.67 42.39
N LEU A 7 -13.31 -7.68 42.35
CA LEU A 7 -12.56 -6.61 41.70
C LEU A 7 -12.73 -6.78 40.17
N LEU A 8 -13.54 -5.93 39.57
CA LEU A 8 -13.48 -5.71 38.13
C LEU A 8 -12.21 -4.94 37.85
N ALA A 9 -11.24 -5.59 37.27
CA ALA A 9 -10.10 -4.91 36.66
C ALA A 9 -10.61 -4.13 35.42
N ALA A 10 -10.73 -2.82 35.54
CA ALA A 10 -10.99 -1.95 34.42
C ALA A 10 -9.72 -2.01 33.56
N ALA A 11 -9.79 -2.70 32.42
CA ALA A 11 -8.78 -2.59 31.39
C ALA A 11 -8.80 -1.11 30.94
N SER A 12 -7.76 -0.37 31.26
CA SER A 12 -7.56 0.98 30.73
C SER A 12 -7.37 0.84 29.21
N LEU A 13 -8.36 1.25 28.41
CA LEU A 13 -8.12 1.46 26.98
C LEU A 13 -7.01 2.50 26.88
N SER A 14 -5.86 2.06 26.41
CA SER A 14 -4.77 2.99 26.06
C SER A 14 -5.29 3.94 24.98
N ALA A 15 -5.11 5.24 25.17
CA ALA A 15 -5.42 6.19 24.12
C ALA A 15 -4.56 5.91 22.89
N ALA A 16 -5.13 6.05 21.70
CA ALA A 16 -4.37 5.88 20.46
C ALA A 16 -3.14 6.81 20.44
N SER A 17 -2.00 6.29 20.01
CA SER A 17 -0.75 7.04 19.96
C SER A 17 0.00 6.79 18.65
N VAL A 18 0.65 7.81 18.12
CA VAL A 18 1.56 7.69 16.98
C VAL A 18 3.00 7.90 17.43
N SER A 19 3.92 7.16 16.81
CA SER A 19 5.35 7.32 17.00
C SER A 19 6.10 7.21 15.68
N THR A 20 7.30 7.81 15.64
CA THR A 20 8.26 7.57 14.55
C THR A 20 8.87 6.19 14.73
N PHE A 21 8.57 5.27 13.80
CA PHE A 21 9.12 3.91 13.80
C PHE A 21 10.51 3.86 13.18
N ALA A 22 10.73 4.58 12.08
CA ALA A 22 12.00 4.67 11.39
C ALA A 22 12.15 6.00 10.66
N GLY A 23 13.39 6.44 10.47
CA GLY A 23 13.74 7.69 9.82
C GLY A 23 13.89 8.86 10.79
N ASN A 24 14.93 9.67 10.58
CA ASN A 24 15.19 10.87 11.38
C ASN A 24 14.57 12.15 10.79
N GLY A 25 13.87 12.04 9.65
CA GLY A 25 13.27 13.17 8.92
C GLY A 25 14.17 13.80 7.88
N GLU A 26 15.41 13.36 7.76
CA GLU A 26 16.34 13.86 6.75
C GLU A 26 16.28 13.01 5.48
N LYS A 27 16.18 13.68 4.35
CA LYS A 27 16.32 13.04 3.05
C LYS A 27 17.72 12.49 2.85
N GLY A 28 17.83 11.24 2.41
CA GLY A 28 19.13 10.66 2.07
C GLY A 28 19.20 9.15 2.28
N PHE A 29 20.43 8.64 2.32
CA PHE A 29 20.72 7.24 2.56
C PHE A 29 21.86 7.11 3.56
N ALA A 30 21.53 6.71 4.78
CA ALA A 30 22.49 6.43 5.83
C ALA A 30 21.85 5.57 6.93
N GLY A 31 22.68 5.00 7.81
CA GLY A 31 22.26 4.35 9.03
C GLY A 31 22.08 2.84 8.92
N ASP A 32 22.35 2.20 7.76
CA ASP A 32 22.29 0.74 7.66
C ASP A 32 23.26 0.07 8.63
N GLY A 33 22.78 -1.00 9.28
CA GLY A 33 23.49 -1.69 10.36
C GLY A 33 23.34 -1.03 11.73
N GLY A 34 22.58 0.07 11.83
CA GLY A 34 22.32 0.79 13.07
C GLY A 34 20.83 0.96 13.37
N PRO A 35 20.49 1.75 14.41
CA PRO A 35 19.11 2.04 14.79
C PRO A 35 18.33 2.76 13.68
N ALA A 36 17.15 2.24 13.34
CA ALA A 36 16.31 2.80 12.29
C ALA A 36 15.82 4.22 12.59
N SER A 37 15.70 4.61 13.86
CA SER A 37 15.30 5.96 14.26
C SER A 37 16.32 7.04 13.89
N GLY A 38 17.60 6.66 13.75
CA GLY A 38 18.67 7.57 13.31
C GLY A 38 18.94 7.55 11.81
N ALA A 39 18.30 6.67 11.07
CA ALA A 39 18.57 6.50 9.64
C ALA A 39 18.02 7.66 8.80
N LYS A 40 18.73 8.01 7.74
CA LYS A 40 18.18 8.83 6.64
C LYS A 40 17.46 7.93 5.65
N MET A 41 16.35 8.42 5.08
CA MET A 41 15.61 7.74 4.03
C MET A 41 15.08 8.74 2.99
N ASP A 42 14.75 8.25 1.79
CA ASP A 42 14.27 9.11 0.72
C ASP A 42 12.90 8.66 0.22
N ASN A 43 11.86 9.33 0.68
CA ASN A 43 10.47 9.08 0.30
C ASN A 43 10.05 7.60 0.50
N PRO A 44 9.87 7.09 1.74
CA PRO A 44 9.34 5.76 1.96
C PRO A 44 7.90 5.67 1.45
N PHE A 45 7.65 4.70 0.56
CA PHE A 45 6.34 4.45 -0.05
C PHE A 45 5.73 3.16 0.48
N GLY A 46 5.73 2.07 -0.28
CA GLY A 46 5.14 0.81 0.16
C GLY A 46 5.76 0.28 1.45
N VAL A 47 4.93 -0.18 2.37
CA VAL A 47 5.32 -0.74 3.67
C VAL A 47 4.61 -2.07 3.85
N VAL A 48 5.31 -3.10 4.35
CA VAL A 48 4.72 -4.42 4.63
C VAL A 48 5.46 -5.09 5.78
N ARG A 49 4.75 -5.90 6.57
CA ARG A 49 5.39 -6.80 7.52
C ARG A 49 5.84 -8.08 6.83
N GLY A 50 7.13 -8.38 6.96
CA GLY A 50 7.72 -9.60 6.44
C GLY A 50 7.42 -10.84 7.29
N PRO A 51 7.75 -12.03 6.76
CA PRO A 51 7.56 -13.30 7.45
C PRO A 51 8.43 -13.45 8.70
N ASP A 52 9.49 -12.67 8.78
CA ASP A 52 10.44 -12.57 9.90
C ASP A 52 9.99 -11.60 10.99
N GLY A 53 8.79 -10.99 10.82
CA GLY A 53 8.25 -9.98 11.73
C GLY A 53 8.83 -8.57 11.52
N ALA A 54 9.81 -8.40 10.63
CA ALA A 54 10.39 -7.11 10.30
C ALA A 54 9.45 -6.26 9.44
N ILE A 55 9.64 -4.94 9.44
CA ILE A 55 8.99 -4.02 8.50
C ILE A 55 9.90 -3.81 7.30
N TRP A 56 9.37 -4.12 6.13
CA TRP A 56 10.02 -3.94 4.83
C TRP A 56 9.37 -2.78 4.09
N TYR A 57 10.15 -1.96 3.43
CA TYR A 57 9.62 -0.81 2.71
C TYR A 57 10.47 -0.46 1.50
N CYS A 58 9.86 0.23 0.53
CA CYS A 58 10.58 0.81 -0.59
C CYS A 58 10.81 2.31 -0.39
N GLU A 59 11.96 2.78 -0.80
CA GLU A 59 12.31 4.19 -0.91
C GLU A 59 12.13 4.63 -2.36
N TYR A 60 11.04 5.33 -2.62
CA TYR A 60 10.68 5.79 -3.97
C TYR A 60 11.76 6.69 -4.56
N GLY A 61 12.20 7.72 -3.83
CA GLY A 61 13.29 8.60 -4.26
C GLY A 61 14.67 7.95 -4.14
N GLY A 62 14.82 7.07 -3.15
CA GLY A 62 16.09 6.40 -2.85
C GLY A 62 16.44 5.23 -3.76
N GLN A 63 15.50 4.76 -4.61
CA GLN A 63 15.70 3.61 -5.50
C GLN A 63 16.17 2.34 -4.76
N ARG A 64 15.60 2.09 -3.56
CA ARG A 64 16.04 1.02 -2.65
C ARG A 64 14.87 0.31 -1.97
N ILE A 65 15.16 -0.89 -1.49
CA ILE A 65 14.32 -1.63 -0.56
C ILE A 65 15.12 -1.81 0.72
N ARG A 66 14.51 -1.45 1.85
CA ARG A 66 15.13 -1.59 3.17
C ARG A 66 14.22 -2.36 4.12
N ARG A 67 14.79 -2.86 5.19
CA ARG A 67 14.14 -3.67 6.21
C ARG A 67 14.53 -3.15 7.60
N VAL A 68 13.55 -3.03 8.49
CA VAL A 68 13.78 -2.76 9.92
C VAL A 68 13.35 -3.99 10.70
N ASP A 69 14.27 -4.61 11.39
CA ASP A 69 13.97 -5.82 12.16
C ASP A 69 13.27 -5.51 13.49
N LYS A 70 12.95 -6.57 14.24
CA LYS A 70 12.27 -6.47 15.55
C LYS A 70 13.10 -5.75 16.62
N ASP A 71 14.43 -5.71 16.45
CA ASP A 71 15.34 -5.04 17.36
C ASP A 71 15.59 -3.57 16.95
N GLY A 72 14.86 -3.10 15.90
CA GLY A 72 14.93 -1.73 15.38
C GLY A 72 16.16 -1.46 14.52
N GLN A 73 16.88 -2.50 14.06
CA GLN A 73 18.03 -2.33 13.18
C GLN A 73 17.60 -2.24 11.73
N ILE A 74 18.12 -1.26 10.99
CA ILE A 74 17.81 -1.06 9.57
C ILE A 74 18.89 -1.68 8.67
N THR A 75 18.46 -2.27 7.55
CA THR A 75 19.34 -2.97 6.60
C THR A 75 18.90 -2.74 5.17
N LEU A 76 19.86 -2.52 4.25
CA LEU A 76 19.63 -2.53 2.81
C LEU A 76 19.34 -3.95 2.33
N ILE A 77 18.29 -4.11 1.56
CA ILE A 77 17.89 -5.40 0.94
C ILE A 77 18.13 -5.40 -0.57
N ALA A 78 17.82 -4.31 -1.25
CA ALA A 78 17.96 -4.22 -2.70
C ALA A 78 18.13 -2.78 -3.16
N GLY A 79 18.75 -2.64 -4.33
CA GLY A 79 18.91 -1.36 -5.01
C GLY A 79 20.23 -0.65 -4.70
N THR A 80 20.87 -0.14 -5.74
CA THR A 80 22.11 0.63 -5.63
C THR A 80 21.89 2.10 -5.26
N GLY A 81 20.63 2.57 -5.33
CA GLY A 81 20.28 3.99 -5.21
C GLY A 81 20.38 4.78 -6.53
N LYS A 82 20.76 4.14 -7.61
CA LYS A 82 20.74 4.73 -8.94
C LYS A 82 19.47 4.32 -9.68
N ALA A 83 18.83 5.26 -10.36
CA ALA A 83 17.71 4.95 -11.24
C ALA A 83 18.19 4.12 -12.44
N GLY A 84 17.44 3.09 -12.80
CA GLY A 84 17.76 2.21 -13.92
C GLY A 84 16.95 0.90 -13.89
N TYR A 85 17.21 0.05 -14.89
CA TYR A 85 16.57 -1.25 -15.06
C TYR A 85 17.62 -2.33 -15.33
N SER A 86 18.17 -2.91 -14.27
CA SER A 86 19.25 -3.90 -14.37
C SER A 86 19.24 -4.88 -13.17
N GLY A 87 20.11 -5.89 -13.25
CA GLY A 87 20.43 -6.78 -12.14
C GLY A 87 19.69 -8.10 -12.13
N ASP A 88 18.83 -8.41 -13.12
CA ASP A 88 18.14 -9.69 -13.20
C ASP A 88 19.12 -10.88 -13.25
N GLY A 89 18.82 -11.90 -12.44
CA GLY A 89 19.68 -13.07 -12.27
C GLY A 89 20.86 -12.87 -11.31
N GLY A 90 21.05 -11.64 -10.80
CA GLY A 90 22.12 -11.30 -9.86
C GLY A 90 21.64 -10.87 -8.48
N PRO A 91 22.57 -10.44 -7.61
CA PRO A 91 22.24 -9.95 -6.28
C PRO A 91 21.34 -8.71 -6.31
N ALA A 92 20.25 -8.72 -5.56
CA ALA A 92 19.30 -7.61 -5.52
C ALA A 92 19.94 -6.29 -5.03
N THR A 93 20.98 -6.35 -4.20
CA THR A 93 21.74 -5.18 -3.74
C THR A 93 22.56 -4.51 -4.86
N ALA A 94 22.85 -5.23 -5.95
CA ALA A 94 23.52 -4.71 -7.13
C ALA A 94 22.55 -4.26 -8.25
N ALA A 95 21.25 -4.50 -8.06
CA ALA A 95 20.22 -4.12 -9.03
C ALA A 95 19.92 -2.61 -9.00
N THR A 96 19.38 -2.11 -10.11
CA THR A 96 18.81 -0.76 -10.18
C THR A 96 17.30 -0.83 -10.29
N PHE A 97 16.61 0.11 -9.64
CA PHE A 97 15.18 0.35 -9.74
C PHE A 97 14.94 1.74 -10.34
N ASN A 98 13.71 1.97 -10.78
CA ASN A 98 13.28 3.31 -11.16
C ASN A 98 11.93 3.64 -10.52
N LEU A 99 11.99 4.34 -9.39
CA LEU A 99 10.88 4.71 -8.54
C LEU A 99 10.10 3.49 -8.02
N PRO A 100 10.73 2.60 -7.21
CA PRO A 100 10.05 1.45 -6.61
C PRO A 100 8.89 1.94 -5.73
N HIS A 101 7.69 1.37 -5.95
CA HIS A 101 6.48 2.01 -5.48
C HIS A 101 5.75 1.23 -4.38
N GLU A 102 5.61 -0.06 -4.56
CA GLU A 102 4.92 -0.96 -3.64
C GLU A 102 5.67 -2.29 -3.56
N LEU A 103 5.48 -3.01 -2.47
CA LEU A 103 6.05 -4.34 -2.28
C LEU A 103 5.09 -5.24 -1.50
N ARG A 104 5.09 -6.53 -1.84
CA ARG A 104 4.32 -7.57 -1.14
C ARG A 104 5.09 -8.88 -1.12
N PHE A 105 4.95 -9.61 -0.02
CA PHE A 105 5.40 -10.98 0.03
C PHE A 105 4.44 -11.90 -0.71
N GLY A 106 4.98 -12.80 -1.53
CA GLY A 106 4.19 -13.85 -2.16
C GLY A 106 3.64 -14.85 -1.12
N PRO A 107 2.64 -15.69 -1.49
CA PRO A 107 1.93 -16.57 -0.56
C PRO A 107 2.82 -17.50 0.26
N LYS A 108 3.92 -17.98 -0.33
CA LYS A 108 4.91 -18.82 0.36
C LYS A 108 5.91 -18.04 1.21
N ARG A 109 5.75 -16.70 1.27
CA ARG A 109 6.56 -15.76 2.05
C ARG A 109 8.09 -15.81 1.83
N GLY A 110 8.58 -16.63 0.89
CA GLY A 110 10.00 -16.72 0.53
C GLY A 110 10.42 -15.73 -0.58
N ASN A 111 9.48 -15.06 -1.21
CA ASN A 111 9.73 -14.12 -2.28
C ASN A 111 9.07 -12.76 -1.95
N LEU A 112 9.82 -11.69 -2.16
CA LEU A 112 9.34 -10.32 -2.13
C LEU A 112 9.11 -9.85 -3.57
N PHE A 113 7.91 -9.35 -3.85
CA PHE A 113 7.56 -8.75 -5.15
C PHE A 113 7.56 -7.23 -4.99
N VAL A 114 8.17 -6.54 -5.94
CA VAL A 114 8.36 -5.08 -5.92
C VAL A 114 7.83 -4.49 -7.22
N VAL A 115 6.99 -3.50 -7.12
CA VAL A 115 6.57 -2.69 -8.26
C VAL A 115 7.69 -1.73 -8.61
N ASP A 116 8.32 -1.92 -9.76
CA ASP A 116 9.35 -1.06 -10.34
C ASP A 116 8.68 -0.12 -11.35
N MET A 117 8.09 0.97 -10.82
CA MET A 117 7.02 1.73 -11.46
C MET A 117 7.43 2.33 -12.83
N GLN A 118 8.55 3.04 -12.89
CA GLN A 118 9.00 3.68 -14.13
C GLN A 118 9.72 2.71 -15.08
N ASN A 119 10.07 1.52 -14.58
CA ASN A 119 10.50 0.41 -15.42
C ASN A 119 9.30 -0.45 -15.90
N HIS A 120 8.07 -0.04 -15.60
CA HIS A 120 6.85 -0.70 -16.09
C HIS A 120 6.84 -2.21 -15.83
N ALA A 121 7.34 -2.63 -14.67
CA ALA A 121 7.59 -4.03 -14.34
C ALA A 121 7.26 -4.36 -12.88
N VAL A 122 7.10 -5.66 -12.63
CA VAL A 122 7.13 -6.22 -11.27
C VAL A 122 8.38 -7.10 -11.16
N ARG A 123 9.23 -6.78 -10.18
CA ARG A 123 10.45 -7.52 -9.87
C ARG A 123 10.19 -8.45 -8.70
N LYS A 124 10.84 -9.60 -8.68
CA LYS A 124 10.79 -10.57 -7.60
C LYS A 124 12.19 -10.76 -7.01
N ILE A 125 12.29 -10.70 -5.69
CA ILE A 125 13.51 -10.99 -4.92
C ILE A 125 13.26 -12.28 -4.15
N ASP A 126 14.08 -13.28 -4.38
CA ASP A 126 14.14 -14.46 -3.52
C ASP A 126 14.88 -14.07 -2.24
N VAL A 127 14.15 -14.09 -1.12
CA VAL A 127 14.68 -13.57 0.16
C VAL A 127 15.81 -14.44 0.71
N LYS A 128 15.83 -15.74 0.38
CA LYS A 128 16.85 -16.68 0.85
C LYS A 128 18.16 -16.50 0.10
N THR A 129 18.09 -16.34 -1.23
CA THR A 129 19.28 -16.26 -2.09
C THR A 129 19.71 -14.83 -2.37
N GLY A 130 18.82 -13.85 -2.15
CA GLY A 130 19.04 -12.45 -2.50
C GLY A 130 19.01 -12.17 -4.00
N ILE A 131 18.59 -13.13 -4.83
CA ILE A 131 18.57 -12.97 -6.30
C ILE A 131 17.29 -12.26 -6.74
N ILE A 132 17.44 -11.27 -7.62
CA ILE A 132 16.33 -10.53 -8.24
C ILE A 132 16.05 -11.00 -9.66
N THR A 133 14.77 -11.00 -10.06
CA THR A 133 14.32 -11.30 -11.42
C THR A 133 13.08 -10.48 -11.78
N THR A 134 12.90 -10.12 -13.04
CA THR A 134 11.63 -9.58 -13.55
C THR A 134 10.63 -10.72 -13.75
N VAL A 135 9.39 -10.53 -13.32
CA VAL A 135 8.33 -11.55 -13.41
C VAL A 135 7.08 -11.07 -14.15
N VAL A 136 6.90 -9.75 -14.29
CA VAL A 136 5.84 -9.15 -15.10
C VAL A 136 6.38 -7.91 -15.77
N GLY A 137 6.07 -7.74 -17.04
CA GLY A 137 6.41 -6.56 -17.82
C GLY A 137 7.72 -6.70 -18.59
N THR A 138 7.77 -6.05 -19.75
CA THR A 138 8.95 -6.02 -20.66
C THR A 138 9.90 -4.86 -20.39
N GLY A 139 9.57 -3.97 -19.46
CA GLY A 139 10.29 -2.71 -19.27
C GLY A 139 9.82 -1.58 -20.20
N GLN A 140 8.98 -1.87 -21.18
CA GLN A 140 8.43 -0.88 -22.11
C GLN A 140 7.00 -0.50 -21.73
N PRO A 141 6.65 0.81 -21.70
CA PRO A 141 5.30 1.24 -21.39
C PRO A 141 4.32 0.82 -22.49
N GLY A 142 3.14 0.35 -22.09
CA GLY A 142 2.09 -0.02 -23.04
C GLY A 142 0.94 -0.76 -22.38
N TYR A 143 -0.01 -1.21 -23.20
CA TYR A 143 -1.16 -2.01 -22.80
C TYR A 143 -1.33 -3.18 -23.76
N ALA A 144 -0.58 -4.24 -23.52
CA ALA A 144 -0.57 -5.44 -24.35
C ALA A 144 -0.29 -6.70 -23.52
N GLY A 145 -0.46 -7.86 -24.15
CA GLY A 145 -0.04 -9.15 -23.62
C GLY A 145 -1.11 -9.93 -22.86
N ASP A 146 -2.39 -9.47 -22.82
CA ASP A 146 -3.48 -10.24 -22.22
C ASP A 146 -3.62 -11.63 -22.87
N GLY A 147 -3.76 -12.65 -22.02
CA GLY A 147 -3.80 -14.06 -22.43
C GLY A 147 -2.42 -14.68 -22.70
N GLY A 148 -1.35 -13.87 -22.71
CA GLY A 148 0.03 -14.30 -22.94
C GLY A 148 0.86 -14.42 -21.66
N PRO A 149 2.19 -14.69 -21.81
CA PRO A 149 3.14 -14.72 -20.69
C PRO A 149 3.25 -13.36 -20.04
N ALA A 150 3.26 -13.32 -18.70
CA ALA A 150 3.24 -12.07 -17.94
C ALA A 150 4.54 -11.25 -18.10
N ASP A 151 5.69 -11.89 -18.27
CA ASP A 151 6.99 -11.29 -18.52
C ASP A 151 7.13 -10.69 -19.94
N GLN A 152 6.21 -11.01 -20.85
CA GLN A 152 6.09 -10.45 -22.19
C GLN A 152 5.00 -9.38 -22.31
N ALA A 153 4.27 -9.12 -21.25
CA ALA A 153 3.23 -8.09 -21.25
C ALA A 153 3.81 -6.69 -21.14
N GLN A 154 3.04 -5.71 -21.60
CA GLN A 154 3.34 -4.30 -21.35
C GLN A 154 2.43 -3.75 -20.26
N LEU A 155 3.02 -3.08 -19.29
CA LEU A 155 2.37 -2.31 -18.25
C LEU A 155 2.65 -0.81 -18.46
N LYS A 156 1.89 0.04 -17.83
CA LYS A 156 2.13 1.49 -17.86
C LYS A 156 2.05 2.08 -16.46
N GLN A 157 3.22 2.32 -15.87
CA GLN A 157 3.33 2.84 -14.51
C GLN A 157 2.50 2.03 -13.49
N PRO A 158 2.76 0.72 -13.31
CA PRO A 158 2.10 -0.04 -12.26
C PRO A 158 2.38 0.58 -10.90
N HIS A 159 1.42 0.55 -9.97
CA HIS A 159 1.59 1.23 -8.69
C HIS A 159 1.44 0.31 -7.48
N SER A 160 0.48 -0.58 -7.50
CA SER A 160 0.19 -1.48 -6.38
C SER A 160 0.04 -2.91 -6.84
N ILE A 161 0.40 -3.83 -5.97
CA ILE A 161 0.25 -5.27 -6.16
C ILE A 161 -0.35 -5.90 -4.92
N GLN A 162 -1.12 -6.98 -5.10
CA GLN A 162 -1.63 -7.81 -4.03
C GLN A 162 -1.83 -9.24 -4.50
N PHE A 163 -1.75 -10.21 -3.59
CA PHE A 163 -2.04 -11.61 -3.87
C PHE A 163 -3.42 -12.00 -3.33
N ASP A 164 -4.17 -12.76 -4.12
CA ASP A 164 -5.39 -13.38 -3.62
C ASP A 164 -5.08 -14.65 -2.79
N ALA A 165 -6.13 -15.26 -2.22
CA ALA A 165 -6.01 -16.48 -1.42
C ALA A 165 -5.52 -17.71 -2.23
N HIS A 166 -5.62 -17.67 -3.56
CA HIS A 166 -5.12 -18.71 -4.47
C HIS A 166 -3.65 -18.50 -4.82
N GLY A 167 -3.11 -17.33 -4.48
CA GLY A 167 -1.74 -16.94 -4.75
C GLY A 167 -1.53 -16.29 -6.11
N ASP A 168 -2.59 -15.86 -6.78
CA ASP A 168 -2.50 -15.10 -8.01
C ASP A 168 -2.19 -13.63 -7.72
N LEU A 169 -1.39 -13.01 -8.59
CA LEU A 169 -0.92 -11.64 -8.42
C LEU A 169 -1.84 -10.65 -9.14
N PHE A 170 -2.35 -9.67 -8.41
CA PHE A 170 -3.12 -8.56 -8.95
C PHE A 170 -2.27 -7.29 -8.99
N ILE A 171 -2.44 -6.47 -10.04
CA ILE A 171 -1.59 -5.32 -10.34
C ILE A 171 -2.47 -4.12 -10.71
N CYS A 172 -2.33 -3.01 -10.02
CA CYS A 172 -2.86 -1.71 -10.47
C CYS A 172 -1.99 -1.18 -11.61
N ASP A 173 -2.44 -1.29 -12.82
CA ASP A 173 -1.80 -0.74 -14.02
C ASP A 173 -2.42 0.64 -14.33
N ILE A 174 -2.04 1.63 -13.48
CA ILE A 174 -2.75 2.92 -13.38
C ILE A 174 -2.73 3.71 -14.68
N GLY A 175 -1.59 3.72 -15.39
CA GLY A 175 -1.46 4.44 -16.65
C GLY A 175 -2.32 3.87 -17.78
N ASN A 176 -2.82 2.64 -17.60
CA ASN A 176 -3.78 1.98 -18.47
C ASN A 176 -5.20 1.96 -17.89
N HIS A 177 -5.43 2.52 -16.70
CA HIS A 177 -6.74 2.55 -16.03
C HIS A 177 -7.38 1.17 -15.85
N VAL A 178 -6.57 0.14 -15.58
CA VAL A 178 -7.01 -1.25 -15.41
C VAL A 178 -6.38 -1.92 -14.20
N ILE A 179 -6.99 -3.02 -13.77
CA ILE A 179 -6.38 -3.99 -12.86
C ILE A 179 -6.08 -5.25 -13.67
N ARG A 180 -4.82 -5.68 -13.63
CA ARG A 180 -4.35 -6.89 -14.29
C ARG A 180 -4.21 -8.01 -13.26
N LYS A 181 -4.44 -9.24 -13.69
CA LYS A 181 -4.22 -10.45 -12.88
C LYS A 181 -3.21 -11.35 -13.58
N VAL A 182 -2.23 -11.85 -12.83
CA VAL A 182 -1.33 -12.92 -13.29
C VAL A 182 -1.71 -14.20 -12.55
N ASP A 183 -2.12 -15.21 -13.29
CA ASP A 183 -2.20 -16.58 -12.80
C ASP A 183 -0.77 -17.09 -12.53
N MET A 184 -0.44 -17.25 -11.25
CA MET A 184 0.93 -17.56 -10.83
C MET A 184 1.35 -19.01 -11.13
N LYS A 185 0.40 -19.88 -11.48
CA LYS A 185 0.66 -21.26 -11.91
C LYS A 185 1.03 -21.32 -13.40
N THR A 186 0.23 -20.66 -14.25
CA THR A 186 0.40 -20.66 -15.71
C THR A 186 1.29 -19.53 -16.21
N LYS A 187 1.58 -18.53 -15.36
CA LYS A 187 2.31 -17.30 -15.68
C LYS A 187 1.64 -16.42 -16.75
N ARG A 188 0.33 -16.59 -16.95
CA ARG A 188 -0.44 -15.79 -17.90
C ARG A 188 -1.06 -14.57 -17.23
N ILE A 189 -1.06 -13.45 -17.95
CA ILE A 189 -1.66 -12.19 -17.50
C ILE A 189 -2.99 -11.94 -18.22
N SER A 190 -3.93 -11.27 -17.53
CA SER A 190 -5.21 -10.84 -18.09
C SER A 190 -5.70 -9.56 -17.40
N THR A 191 -6.47 -8.76 -18.11
CA THR A 191 -7.22 -7.63 -17.51
C THR A 191 -8.50 -8.15 -16.85
N ILE A 192 -8.72 -7.78 -15.59
CA ILE A 192 -9.89 -8.24 -14.81
C ILE A 192 -10.86 -7.11 -14.45
N ALA A 193 -10.43 -5.87 -14.47
CA ALA A 193 -11.26 -4.69 -14.21
C ALA A 193 -10.71 -3.45 -14.92
N GLY A 194 -11.61 -2.51 -15.27
CA GLY A 194 -11.24 -1.36 -16.08
C GLY A 194 -11.39 -1.65 -17.59
N THR A 195 -11.33 -0.59 -18.40
CA THR A 195 -11.55 -0.67 -19.85
C THR A 195 -10.38 -0.14 -20.69
N GLY A 196 -9.29 0.24 -20.06
CA GLY A 196 -8.17 0.91 -20.73
C GLY A 196 -8.36 2.42 -20.90
N LYS A 197 -9.52 2.94 -20.54
CA LYS A 197 -9.85 4.37 -20.59
C LYS A 197 -10.44 4.83 -19.26
N PRO A 198 -10.11 6.06 -18.82
CA PRO A 198 -10.72 6.61 -17.60
C PRO A 198 -12.21 6.89 -17.83
N GLY A 199 -13.03 6.71 -16.80
CA GLY A 199 -14.46 6.98 -16.86
C GLY A 199 -15.13 6.89 -15.51
N ALA A 200 -16.43 7.13 -15.48
CA ALA A 200 -17.25 6.97 -14.28
C ALA A 200 -17.34 5.48 -13.89
N THR A 201 -17.34 5.24 -12.59
CA THR A 201 -17.52 3.90 -12.00
C THR A 201 -18.82 3.93 -11.17
N PRO A 202 -19.99 3.60 -11.75
CA PRO A 202 -21.26 3.65 -11.03
C PRO A 202 -21.34 2.59 -9.91
N ASP A 203 -22.03 2.92 -8.81
CA ASP A 203 -22.37 1.96 -7.76
C ASP A 203 -23.30 0.86 -8.34
N GLY A 204 -23.00 -0.39 -8.03
CA GLY A 204 -23.75 -1.55 -8.54
C GLY A 204 -23.40 -2.00 -9.95
N ALA A 205 -22.51 -1.31 -10.67
CA ALA A 205 -22.07 -1.70 -12.00
C ALA A 205 -21.34 -3.05 -12.01
N PRO A 206 -21.29 -3.78 -13.14
CA PRO A 206 -20.46 -4.96 -13.28
C PRO A 206 -18.96 -4.59 -13.23
N VAL A 207 -18.12 -5.48 -12.73
CA VAL A 207 -16.65 -5.27 -12.74
C VAL A 207 -16.13 -5.27 -14.17
N LYS A 208 -16.63 -6.22 -14.98
CA LYS A 208 -16.26 -6.32 -16.38
C LYS A 208 -16.91 -5.20 -17.20
N GLY A 209 -16.09 -4.53 -18.00
CA GLY A 209 -16.57 -3.48 -18.90
C GLY A 209 -16.87 -2.13 -18.25
N THR A 210 -16.69 -1.99 -16.92
CA THR A 210 -16.84 -0.70 -16.26
C THR A 210 -15.48 0.01 -16.18
N PRO A 211 -15.38 1.28 -16.62
CA PRO A 211 -14.16 2.05 -16.51
C PRO A 211 -13.73 2.25 -15.05
N LEU A 212 -12.41 2.33 -14.85
CA LEU A 212 -11.81 2.81 -13.59
C LEU A 212 -11.08 4.13 -13.86
N ARG A 213 -11.01 5.00 -12.85
CA ARG A 213 -10.36 6.30 -12.97
C ARG A 213 -9.08 6.35 -12.14
N GLY A 214 -7.99 5.82 -12.71
CA GLY A 214 -6.69 5.75 -12.06
C GLY A 214 -6.69 4.80 -10.84
N PRO A 215 -6.88 3.47 -11.02
CA PRO A 215 -6.76 2.50 -9.94
C PRO A 215 -5.33 2.55 -9.39
N ARG A 216 -5.19 2.90 -8.10
CA ARG A 216 -3.89 3.24 -7.52
C ARG A 216 -3.38 2.23 -6.51
N SER A 217 -4.24 1.77 -5.62
CA SER A 217 -3.89 0.78 -4.60
C SER A 217 -5.02 -0.22 -4.44
N ILE A 218 -4.65 -1.45 -4.15
CA ILE A 218 -5.58 -2.57 -3.94
C ILE A 218 -5.23 -3.35 -2.68
N ASP A 219 -6.28 -3.92 -2.07
CA ASP A 219 -6.16 -4.92 -1.02
C ASP A 219 -7.33 -5.89 -1.08
N PHE A 220 -7.20 -7.08 -0.48
CA PHE A 220 -8.27 -8.06 -0.37
C PHE A 220 -8.85 -8.07 1.03
N ASP A 221 -10.18 -8.16 1.12
CA ASP A 221 -10.83 -8.50 2.38
C ASP A 221 -10.84 -10.02 2.63
N ALA A 222 -11.22 -10.44 3.83
CA ALA A 222 -11.29 -11.86 4.21
C ALA A 222 -12.31 -12.68 3.38
N ALA A 223 -13.28 -12.03 2.75
CA ALA A 223 -14.26 -12.66 1.86
C ALA A 223 -13.72 -12.84 0.42
N GLY A 224 -12.55 -12.28 0.12
CA GLY A 224 -11.91 -12.31 -1.19
C GLY A 224 -12.41 -11.24 -2.15
N ASN A 225 -13.06 -10.19 -1.67
CA ASN A 225 -13.38 -9.03 -2.49
C ASN A 225 -12.14 -8.15 -2.64
N LEU A 226 -11.96 -7.59 -3.82
CA LEU A 226 -10.87 -6.67 -4.12
C LEU A 226 -11.30 -5.23 -3.84
N TRP A 227 -10.62 -4.58 -2.89
CA TRP A 227 -10.79 -3.16 -2.62
C TRP A 227 -9.84 -2.36 -3.50
N VAL A 228 -10.31 -1.24 -4.03
CA VAL A 228 -9.49 -0.36 -4.89
C VAL A 228 -9.75 1.10 -4.56
N CYS A 229 -8.69 1.86 -4.34
CA CYS A 229 -8.78 3.31 -4.36
C CYS A 229 -8.42 3.84 -5.76
N THR A 230 -9.22 4.79 -6.24
CA THR A 230 -9.01 5.47 -7.51
C THR A 230 -8.51 6.89 -7.25
N ARG A 231 -7.21 7.11 -7.55
CA ARG A 231 -6.55 8.39 -7.29
C ARG A 231 -7.22 9.57 -7.98
N GLU A 232 -7.46 9.42 -9.28
CA GLU A 232 -8.04 10.47 -10.12
C GLU A 232 -9.56 10.58 -9.93
N GLY A 233 -10.18 9.49 -9.44
CA GLY A 233 -11.60 9.45 -9.11
C GLY A 233 -11.94 10.02 -7.74
N ASN A 234 -10.96 10.15 -6.83
CA ASN A 234 -11.18 10.49 -5.42
C ASN A 234 -12.24 9.58 -4.76
N GLN A 235 -12.20 8.29 -5.06
CA GLN A 235 -13.19 7.31 -4.62
C GLN A 235 -12.54 5.98 -4.24
N VAL A 236 -13.26 5.20 -3.43
CA VAL A 236 -12.90 3.83 -3.05
C VAL A 236 -14.06 2.91 -3.39
N PHE A 237 -13.73 1.79 -4.01
CA PHE A 237 -14.68 0.76 -4.41
C PHE A 237 -14.29 -0.60 -3.85
N LYS A 238 -15.30 -1.46 -3.67
CA LYS A 238 -15.15 -2.88 -3.43
C LYS A 238 -15.69 -3.64 -4.64
N LEU A 239 -14.86 -4.52 -5.20
CA LEU A 239 -15.15 -5.34 -6.37
C LEU A 239 -15.38 -6.78 -5.90
N ASP A 240 -16.60 -7.26 -6.00
CA ASP A 240 -16.93 -8.68 -5.89
C ASP A 240 -16.67 -9.34 -7.26
N LEU A 241 -15.53 -10.01 -7.37
CA LEU A 241 -15.11 -10.64 -8.62
C LEU A 241 -15.92 -11.89 -8.98
N LYS A 242 -16.61 -12.51 -7.99
CA LYS A 242 -17.46 -13.68 -8.21
C LYS A 242 -18.86 -13.27 -8.67
N ALA A 243 -19.42 -12.25 -8.01
CA ALA A 243 -20.74 -11.72 -8.35
C ALA A 243 -20.70 -10.70 -9.53
N ASP A 244 -19.51 -10.38 -10.03
CA ASP A 244 -19.26 -9.36 -11.07
C ASP A 244 -19.91 -8.01 -10.70
N LYS A 245 -19.69 -7.52 -9.47
CA LYS A 245 -20.37 -6.33 -8.95
C LYS A 245 -19.40 -5.37 -8.28
N ILE A 246 -19.52 -4.09 -8.59
CA ILE A 246 -18.81 -2.98 -7.93
C ILE A 246 -19.72 -2.37 -6.86
N THR A 247 -19.17 -2.13 -5.69
CA THR A 247 -19.82 -1.38 -4.61
C THR A 247 -19.01 -0.13 -4.32
N HIS A 248 -19.62 1.04 -4.41
CA HIS A 248 -19.01 2.30 -4.00
C HIS A 248 -18.94 2.36 -2.48
N ILE A 249 -17.78 2.66 -1.93
CA ILE A 249 -17.52 2.64 -0.47
C ILE A 249 -17.31 4.03 0.09
N ALA A 250 -16.44 4.84 -0.52
CA ALA A 250 -16.08 6.16 0.01
C ALA A 250 -15.73 7.14 -1.10
N GLY A 251 -15.87 8.43 -0.78
CA GLY A 251 -15.52 9.54 -1.67
C GLY A 251 -16.61 9.86 -2.68
N ASN A 252 -17.04 11.10 -2.77
CA ASN A 252 -18.10 11.55 -3.70
C ASN A 252 -17.57 11.98 -5.07
N GLY A 253 -16.30 11.70 -5.37
CA GLY A 253 -15.64 12.08 -6.62
C GLY A 253 -15.04 13.49 -6.63
N LYS A 254 -15.36 14.33 -5.66
CA LYS A 254 -14.78 15.68 -5.52
C LYS A 254 -13.52 15.63 -4.65
N LYS A 255 -12.51 16.39 -5.04
CA LYS A 255 -11.30 16.56 -4.25
C LYS A 255 -11.58 17.40 -3.00
N GLY A 256 -11.09 16.95 -1.83
CA GLY A 256 -11.24 17.70 -0.57
C GLY A 256 -10.96 16.86 0.66
N PHE A 257 -11.18 17.48 1.82
CA PHE A 257 -10.97 16.88 3.15
C PHE A 257 -12.19 17.15 4.05
N THR A 258 -13.32 16.55 3.72
CA THR A 258 -14.57 16.70 4.49
C THR A 258 -15.21 15.35 4.79
N GLY A 259 -16.21 15.33 5.66
CA GLY A 259 -17.04 14.16 5.93
C GLY A 259 -16.52 13.24 7.02
N ASN A 260 -15.50 13.63 7.80
CA ASN A 260 -15.10 12.89 9.00
C ASN A 260 -16.25 12.83 10.01
N GLY A 261 -16.52 11.64 10.56
CA GLY A 261 -17.64 11.37 11.47
C GLY A 261 -18.97 11.06 10.77
N GLY A 262 -19.07 11.22 9.44
CA GLY A 262 -20.26 10.98 8.64
C GLY A 262 -20.11 9.87 7.60
N PRO A 263 -21.17 9.63 6.78
CA PRO A 263 -21.15 8.59 5.77
C PRO A 263 -20.01 8.73 4.76
N ALA A 264 -19.18 7.69 4.63
CA ALA A 264 -17.98 7.72 3.79
C ALA A 264 -18.26 8.01 2.32
N LYS A 265 -19.40 7.56 1.80
CA LYS A 265 -19.83 7.82 0.40
C LYS A 265 -20.04 9.30 0.09
N LEU A 266 -20.39 10.12 1.09
CA LEU A 266 -20.66 11.55 0.94
C LEU A 266 -19.41 12.40 1.17
N ALA A 267 -18.36 11.84 1.74
CA ALA A 267 -17.11 12.52 2.04
C ALA A 267 -16.37 12.96 0.78
N THR A 268 -15.50 13.96 0.91
CA THR A 268 -14.49 14.24 -0.11
C THR A 268 -13.18 13.59 0.26
N LEU A 269 -12.49 13.02 -0.72
CA LEU A 269 -11.12 12.50 -0.62
C LEU A 269 -10.19 13.33 -1.52
N SER A 270 -8.90 13.31 -1.24
CA SER A 270 -7.94 14.07 -2.02
C SER A 270 -6.80 13.18 -2.52
N GLY A 271 -7.03 12.57 -3.69
CA GLY A 271 -6.06 11.68 -4.33
C GLY A 271 -5.66 10.50 -3.44
N PRO A 272 -6.59 9.62 -3.03
CA PRO A 272 -6.26 8.48 -2.18
C PRO A 272 -5.27 7.55 -2.91
N LYS A 273 -4.17 7.18 -2.23
CA LYS A 273 -3.07 6.40 -2.85
C LYS A 273 -2.77 5.08 -2.14
N GLY A 274 -3.37 4.82 -0.99
CA GLY A 274 -3.23 3.57 -0.28
C GLY A 274 -4.57 3.09 0.27
N VAL A 275 -4.78 1.78 0.23
CA VAL A 275 -5.89 1.09 0.90
C VAL A 275 -5.37 -0.17 1.57
N ALA A 276 -5.81 -0.41 2.80
CA ALA A 276 -5.61 -1.67 3.51
C ALA A 276 -6.91 -2.05 4.23
N VAL A 277 -7.24 -3.33 4.26
CA VAL A 277 -8.45 -3.83 4.93
C VAL A 277 -8.03 -4.63 6.16
N ASP A 278 -8.52 -4.22 7.32
CA ASP A 278 -8.21 -4.93 8.57
C ASP A 278 -9.08 -6.19 8.76
N ALA A 279 -8.73 -6.99 9.77
CA ALA A 279 -9.45 -8.23 10.08
C ALA A 279 -10.93 -8.02 10.49
N GLN A 280 -11.30 -6.80 10.88
CA GLN A 280 -12.65 -6.41 11.20
C GLN A 280 -13.44 -5.92 9.97
N GLY A 281 -12.78 -5.84 8.80
CA GLY A 281 -13.35 -5.36 7.54
C GLY A 281 -13.35 -3.85 7.39
N ASN A 282 -12.71 -3.09 8.29
CA ASN A 282 -12.56 -1.65 8.12
C ASN A 282 -11.56 -1.36 7.00
N ALA A 283 -11.83 -0.34 6.19
CA ALA A 283 -10.90 0.10 5.15
C ALA A 283 -10.11 1.32 5.60
N TRP A 284 -8.80 1.17 5.68
CA TRP A 284 -7.85 2.22 6.00
C TRP A 284 -7.36 2.87 4.71
N LEU A 285 -7.47 4.17 4.62
CA LEU A 285 -7.23 4.95 3.42
C LEU A 285 -6.07 5.92 3.66
N VAL A 286 -5.10 5.89 2.77
CA VAL A 286 -4.07 6.95 2.71
C VAL A 286 -4.61 8.06 1.81
N ASP A 287 -5.16 9.09 2.41
CA ASP A 287 -5.69 10.26 1.69
C ASP A 287 -4.56 11.28 1.51
N THR A 288 -3.71 10.99 0.51
CA THR A 288 -2.36 11.54 0.36
C THR A 288 -2.31 13.06 0.28
N GLU A 289 -3.13 13.66 -0.58
CA GLU A 289 -3.11 15.11 -0.77
C GLU A 289 -3.89 15.86 0.33
N SER A 290 -4.57 15.11 1.22
CA SER A 290 -5.11 15.62 2.50
C SER A 290 -4.18 15.33 3.67
N HIS A 291 -2.98 14.80 3.44
CA HIS A 291 -1.97 14.57 4.46
C HIS A 291 -2.51 13.79 5.67
N SER A 292 -3.31 12.76 5.42
CA SER A 292 -4.04 12.06 6.49
C SER A 292 -4.25 10.57 6.21
N ILE A 293 -4.48 9.82 7.28
CA ILE A 293 -4.98 8.45 7.25
C ILE A 293 -6.42 8.49 7.76
N ARG A 294 -7.31 7.96 6.95
CA ARG A 294 -8.75 7.90 7.24
C ARG A 294 -9.19 6.44 7.24
N ARG A 295 -10.25 6.12 7.99
CA ARG A 295 -10.79 4.77 8.07
C ARG A 295 -12.29 4.78 7.79
N VAL A 296 -12.75 3.88 6.94
CA VAL A 296 -14.17 3.57 6.82
C VAL A 296 -14.48 2.45 7.81
N ASP A 297 -15.31 2.74 8.78
CA ASP A 297 -15.79 1.77 9.76
C ASP A 297 -16.75 0.78 9.09
N ALA A 298 -16.46 -0.51 9.19
CA ALA A 298 -17.23 -1.56 8.50
C ALA A 298 -18.66 -1.71 9.00
N LYS A 299 -18.94 -1.34 10.25
CA LYS A 299 -20.27 -1.50 10.89
C LYS A 299 -21.18 -0.32 10.57
N THR A 300 -20.65 0.89 10.64
CA THR A 300 -21.43 2.13 10.48
C THR A 300 -21.38 2.70 9.07
N GLY A 301 -20.34 2.38 8.28
CA GLY A 301 -20.06 3.00 7.00
C GLY A 301 -19.58 4.43 7.09
N ASN A 302 -19.24 4.92 8.30
CA ASN A 302 -18.74 6.27 8.51
C ASN A 302 -17.24 6.37 8.25
N LEU A 303 -16.81 7.55 7.82
CA LEU A 303 -15.41 7.89 7.62
C LEU A 303 -14.85 8.56 8.87
N GLU A 304 -13.73 8.07 9.37
CA GLU A 304 -13.06 8.57 10.56
C GLU A 304 -11.67 9.07 10.22
N LEU A 305 -11.24 10.17 10.86
CA LEU A 305 -9.85 10.61 10.82
C LEU A 305 -9.06 9.84 11.87
N MET A 306 -8.02 9.13 11.45
CA MET A 306 -7.22 8.27 12.33
C MET A 306 -5.84 8.84 12.63
N LEU A 307 -5.24 9.55 11.67
CA LEU A 307 -3.91 10.14 11.80
C LEU A 307 -3.76 11.30 10.81
N GLY A 308 -3.16 12.38 11.24
CA GLY A 308 -2.94 13.56 10.42
C GLY A 308 -3.88 14.71 10.75
N THR A 309 -3.52 15.93 10.34
CA THR A 309 -4.27 17.16 10.62
C THR A 309 -5.02 17.69 9.41
N GLY A 310 -4.84 17.11 8.24
CA GLY A 310 -5.33 17.68 6.97
C GLY A 310 -4.39 18.69 6.33
N ALA A 311 -3.30 19.06 7.03
CA ALA A 311 -2.29 20.01 6.55
C ALA A 311 -0.91 19.32 6.44
N LYS A 312 -0.11 19.77 5.45
CA LYS A 312 1.24 19.28 5.23
C LYS A 312 2.21 19.85 6.25
N HIS A 313 2.71 19.02 7.14
CA HIS A 313 3.83 19.36 8.03
C HIS A 313 4.42 18.09 8.67
N ASP A 314 5.61 18.17 9.28
CA ASP A 314 6.17 17.13 10.13
C ASP A 314 5.66 17.36 11.57
N GLY A 315 4.74 16.51 12.01
CA GLY A 315 4.13 16.64 13.32
C GLY A 315 4.82 15.83 14.40
N PRO A 316 4.57 16.20 15.67
CA PRO A 316 5.14 15.47 16.81
C PRO A 316 4.56 14.07 16.92
N ASP A 317 5.30 13.20 17.58
CA ASP A 317 4.80 11.92 18.10
C ASP A 317 3.79 12.17 19.23
N GLY A 318 2.93 11.21 19.53
CA GLY A 318 1.93 11.27 20.61
C GLY A 318 0.50 11.19 20.09
N ASP A 319 -0.25 12.29 20.17
CA ASP A 319 -1.65 12.36 19.71
C ASP A 319 -1.72 12.26 18.17
N PRO A 320 -2.34 11.22 17.60
CA PRO A 320 -2.39 11.03 16.15
C PRO A 320 -3.15 12.14 15.42
N LEU A 321 -4.09 12.82 16.07
CA LEU A 321 -4.85 13.91 15.47
C LEU A 321 -4.12 15.27 15.51
N LYS A 322 -2.97 15.32 16.20
CA LYS A 322 -2.05 16.46 16.21
C LYS A 322 -0.76 16.19 15.42
N CYS A 323 -0.50 14.93 15.06
CA CYS A 323 0.65 14.56 14.26
C CYS A 323 0.43 14.95 12.80
N GLY A 324 1.22 15.87 12.28
CA GLY A 324 1.20 16.17 10.85
C GLY A 324 1.86 15.10 10.01
N LEU A 325 1.37 14.92 8.80
CA LEU A 325 1.95 14.07 7.77
C LEU A 325 2.31 14.92 6.55
N ALA A 326 3.24 14.43 5.73
CA ALA A 326 3.57 15.04 4.44
C ALA A 326 3.45 14.03 3.31
N ARG A 327 2.33 14.07 2.60
CA ARG A 327 1.98 13.20 1.48
C ARG A 327 2.27 11.72 1.77
N PRO A 328 1.59 11.10 2.75
CA PRO A 328 1.75 9.67 3.04
C PRO A 328 1.35 8.82 1.82
N HIS A 329 1.98 7.66 1.62
CA HIS A 329 1.70 6.77 0.49
C HIS A 329 1.36 5.33 0.89
N GLY A 330 2.29 4.61 1.51
CA GLY A 330 2.08 3.21 1.88
C GLY A 330 1.40 3.06 3.23
N ILE A 331 0.64 2.00 3.37
CA ILE A 331 -0.01 1.61 4.62
C ILE A 331 0.02 0.10 4.81
N TRP A 332 0.27 -0.32 6.04
CA TRP A 332 0.14 -1.71 6.48
C TRP A 332 -0.60 -1.74 7.80
N VAL A 333 -1.56 -2.64 7.94
CA VAL A 333 -2.30 -2.87 9.18
C VAL A 333 -2.00 -4.27 9.68
N ASP A 334 -1.44 -4.36 10.87
CA ASP A 334 -1.16 -5.63 11.52
C ASP A 334 -2.45 -6.27 12.10
N PRO A 335 -2.46 -7.59 12.33
CA PRO A 335 -3.59 -8.27 12.93
C PRO A 335 -3.97 -7.76 14.33
N ASP A 336 -3.03 -7.19 15.08
CA ASP A 336 -3.26 -6.57 16.39
C ASP A 336 -3.81 -5.13 16.31
N GLY A 337 -3.99 -4.61 15.09
CA GLY A 337 -4.48 -3.26 14.83
C GLY A 337 -3.39 -2.18 14.80
N THR A 338 -2.12 -2.53 14.97
CA THR A 338 -1.01 -1.59 14.74
C THR A 338 -0.92 -1.21 13.27
N VAL A 339 -0.77 0.08 12.98
CA VAL A 339 -0.72 0.60 11.60
C VAL A 339 0.64 1.24 11.33
N PHE A 340 1.26 0.85 10.22
CA PHE A 340 2.49 1.47 9.72
C PHE A 340 2.19 2.30 8.48
N VAL A 341 2.75 3.52 8.42
CA VAL A 341 2.50 4.48 7.35
C VAL A 341 3.82 5.03 6.83
N GLY A 342 4.00 4.99 5.53
CA GLY A 342 5.06 5.72 4.85
C GLY A 342 4.72 7.22 4.82
N ASP A 343 5.29 8.00 5.71
CA ASP A 343 5.18 9.47 5.77
C ASP A 343 6.23 10.09 4.85
N SER A 344 5.94 10.02 3.54
CA SER A 344 6.93 10.02 2.48
C SER A 344 7.79 11.28 2.40
N GLU A 345 7.18 12.47 2.41
CA GLU A 345 7.94 13.72 2.31
C GLU A 345 8.47 14.21 3.66
N ASN A 346 8.10 13.56 4.77
CA ASN A 346 8.76 13.69 6.06
C ASN A 346 9.91 12.67 6.23
N HIS A 347 10.16 11.84 5.23
CA HIS A 347 11.24 10.86 5.25
C HIS A 347 11.22 9.98 6.51
N ARG A 348 10.00 9.46 6.87
CA ARG A 348 9.75 8.67 8.07
C ARG A 348 8.77 7.52 7.79
N ILE A 349 8.85 6.51 8.62
CA ILE A 349 7.76 5.55 8.79
C ILE A 349 7.13 5.83 10.15
N ARG A 350 5.82 6.10 10.15
CA ARG A 350 5.03 6.29 11.37
C ARG A 350 4.38 4.98 11.79
N MET A 351 4.25 4.77 13.10
CA MET A 351 3.54 3.66 13.70
C MET A 351 2.42 4.19 14.59
N LEU A 352 1.18 3.83 14.26
CA LEU A 352 -0.02 4.15 15.05
C LEU A 352 -0.43 2.91 15.85
N LYS A 353 -0.49 3.04 17.17
CA LYS A 353 -1.06 2.05 18.10
C LYS A 353 -2.41 2.54 18.62
N ARG A 354 -3.33 1.60 18.85
CA ARG A 354 -4.71 1.88 19.29
C ARG A 354 -5.00 1.21 20.62
#